data_bd7416c4de89fa8617a099aea43b065f
#
_entry.id   bd7416c4de89fa8617a099aea43b065f
#
_cell.length_a   1.000
_cell.length_b   1.000
_cell.length_c   1.000
_cell.angle_alpha   90.00
_cell.angle_beta   90.00
_cell.angle_gamma   90.00
#
_symmetry.space_group_name_H-M   'P 1'
#
loop_
_entity.id
_entity.type
_entity.pdbx_description
1 polymer ?
#
loop_
_entity_poly.entity_id
_entity_poly.type
_entity_poly.pdbx_seq_one_letter_code
_entity_poly.pdbx_strand_id
1 'polypeptide(L)'
;NYISADFFVNFLRLMISSEHGDLYLRSLPSPGKRGTLEHMFPKESEEFRSRIYMKSGSMNGVRCYSGYILPQDGKPEHTIVFSFLTNNLVADSWMVNPSIDSIIKALASEN
;
A
#
# COMPACT_ATOMS: atom_id res chain seq x y z
N ASN A 1 6.08 13.82 -15.49
CA ASN A 1 4.99 14.09 -14.56
C ASN A 1 5.48 13.93 -13.13
N TYR A 2 5.43 15.00 -12.39
CA TYR A 2 5.86 15.00 -11.00
C TYR A 2 4.62 15.01 -10.12
N ILE A 3 4.33 13.84 -9.53
CA ILE A 3 3.21 13.69 -8.62
C ILE A 3 3.78 13.41 -7.24
N SER A 4 3.38 14.20 -6.25
CA SER A 4 3.90 14.06 -4.89
C SER A 4 3.17 12.96 -4.12
N ALA A 5 3.81 12.49 -3.04
CA ALA A 5 3.17 11.56 -2.13
C ALA A 5 1.92 12.19 -1.49
N ASP A 6 1.98 13.49 -1.18
CA ASP A 6 0.83 14.21 -0.65
C ASP A 6 -0.37 14.15 -1.58
N PHE A 7 -0.14 14.30 -2.88
CA PHE A 7 -1.21 14.20 -3.86
C PHE A 7 -1.89 12.83 -3.77
N PHE A 8 -1.09 11.77 -3.75
CA PHE A 8 -1.64 10.42 -3.68
C PHE A 8 -2.42 10.17 -2.40
N VAL A 9 -1.90 10.63 -1.26
CA VAL A 9 -2.61 10.47 0.01
C VAL A 9 -3.94 11.19 -0.03
N ASN A 10 -3.98 12.43 -0.51
CA ASN A 10 -5.22 13.19 -0.61
C ASN A 10 -6.20 12.54 -1.58
N PHE A 11 -5.72 12.08 -2.72
CA PHE A 11 -6.54 11.37 -3.71
C PHE A 11 -7.16 10.12 -3.10
N LEU A 12 -6.35 9.31 -2.42
CA LEU A 12 -6.81 8.06 -1.81
C LEU A 12 -7.84 8.32 -0.71
N ARG A 13 -7.65 9.38 0.08
CA ARG A 13 -8.61 9.76 1.11
C ARG A 13 -9.96 10.14 0.50
N LEU A 14 -9.94 10.89 -0.58
CA LEU A 14 -11.16 11.27 -1.28
C LEU A 14 -11.86 10.05 -1.86
N MET A 15 -11.10 9.13 -2.46
CA MET A 15 -11.68 7.95 -3.09
C MET A 15 -12.36 7.03 -2.08
N ILE A 16 -11.70 6.76 -0.94
CA ILE A 16 -12.28 5.84 0.04
C ILE A 16 -13.51 6.43 0.73
N SER A 17 -13.60 7.75 0.76
CA SER A 17 -14.75 8.45 1.35
C SER A 17 -15.90 8.66 0.36
N SER A 18 -15.69 8.35 -0.91
CA SER A 18 -16.69 8.51 -1.95
C SER A 18 -17.72 7.38 -1.92
N GLU A 19 -18.82 7.55 -2.64
CA GLU A 19 -19.84 6.52 -2.76
C GLU A 19 -19.32 5.24 -3.40
N HIS A 20 -18.23 5.33 -4.16
CA HIS A 20 -17.59 4.19 -4.82
C HIS A 20 -16.35 3.71 -4.08
N GLY A 21 -16.14 4.18 -2.85
CA GLY A 21 -14.94 3.85 -2.09
C GLY A 21 -14.72 2.38 -1.87
N ASP A 22 -15.79 1.65 -1.58
CA ASP A 22 -15.70 0.23 -1.33
C ASP A 22 -15.28 -0.54 -2.60
N LEU A 23 -15.85 -0.18 -3.75
CA LEU A 23 -15.46 -0.78 -5.02
C LEU A 23 -14.01 -0.46 -5.36
N TYR A 24 -13.60 0.79 -5.12
CA TYR A 24 -12.23 1.19 -5.39
C TYR A 24 -11.25 0.39 -4.53
N LEU A 25 -11.54 0.29 -3.23
CA LEU A 25 -10.70 -0.47 -2.31
C LEU A 25 -10.51 -1.90 -2.80
N ARG A 26 -11.61 -2.57 -3.13
CA ARG A 26 -11.56 -3.96 -3.57
C ARG A 26 -10.87 -4.16 -4.91
N SER A 27 -10.74 -3.11 -5.70
CA SER A 27 -10.06 -3.20 -6.99
C SER A 27 -8.54 -3.22 -6.85
N LEU A 28 -8.03 -2.84 -5.68
CA LEU A 28 -6.59 -2.77 -5.45
C LEU A 28 -6.01 -4.14 -5.11
N PRO A 29 -4.76 -4.41 -5.53
CA PRO A 29 -4.07 -5.63 -5.13
C PRO A 29 -3.91 -5.74 -3.62
N SER A 30 -3.82 -6.98 -3.13
CA SER A 30 -3.61 -7.26 -1.73
C SER A 30 -2.58 -8.38 -1.60
N PRO A 31 -1.69 -8.32 -0.59
CA PRO A 31 -0.69 -9.39 -0.41
C PRO A 31 -1.33 -10.76 -0.28
N GLY A 32 -0.73 -11.74 -0.96
CA GLY A 32 -1.19 -13.11 -0.91
C GLY A 32 -2.34 -13.44 -1.85
N LYS A 33 -2.96 -12.43 -2.45
CA LYS A 33 -4.01 -12.66 -3.46
C LYS A 33 -3.39 -12.63 -4.85
N ARG A 34 -3.98 -13.39 -5.76
CA ARG A 34 -3.51 -13.46 -7.12
C ARG A 34 -3.35 -12.07 -7.73
N GLY A 35 -2.17 -11.78 -8.24
CA GLY A 35 -1.85 -10.49 -8.83
C GLY A 35 -0.46 -10.04 -8.47
N THR A 36 -0.20 -8.72 -8.57
CA THR A 36 1.13 -8.16 -8.43
C THR A 36 1.74 -8.32 -7.03
N LEU A 37 0.92 -8.51 -6.00
CA LEU A 37 1.38 -8.64 -4.62
C LEU A 37 1.24 -10.07 -4.09
N GLU A 38 1.06 -11.03 -4.98
CA GLU A 38 0.76 -12.42 -4.60
C GLU A 38 1.77 -13.01 -3.62
N HIS A 39 3.03 -12.68 -3.78
CA HIS A 39 4.12 -13.26 -2.98
C HIS A 39 4.58 -12.36 -1.84
N MET A 40 3.86 -11.30 -1.57
CA MET A 40 4.22 -10.36 -0.51
C MET A 40 3.74 -10.87 0.85
N PHE A 41 4.57 -10.69 1.87
CA PHE A 41 4.29 -11.13 3.24
C PHE A 41 3.88 -12.60 3.36
N PRO A 42 4.66 -13.53 2.78
CA PRO A 42 4.26 -14.94 2.75
C PRO A 42 4.21 -15.59 4.13
N LYS A 43 4.91 -15.01 5.11
CA LYS A 43 4.95 -15.57 6.47
C LYS A 43 3.89 -15.00 7.40
N GLU A 44 3.15 -13.98 6.93
CA GLU A 44 2.10 -13.37 7.73
C GLU A 44 0.78 -14.10 7.53
N SER A 45 -0.13 -13.92 8.48
CA SER A 45 -1.44 -14.56 8.42
C SER A 45 -2.29 -13.99 7.29
N GLU A 46 -3.30 -14.76 6.88
CA GLU A 46 -4.24 -14.26 5.89
C GLU A 46 -5.00 -13.04 6.40
N GLU A 47 -5.33 -13.03 7.69
CA GLU A 47 -6.00 -11.89 8.30
C GLU A 47 -5.14 -10.62 8.18
N PHE A 48 -3.85 -10.73 8.46
CA PHE A 48 -2.93 -9.62 8.30
C PHE A 48 -2.90 -9.12 6.85
N ARG A 49 -2.69 -10.06 5.91
CA ARG A 49 -2.56 -9.71 4.49
C ARG A 49 -3.85 -9.11 3.92
N SER A 50 -5.00 -9.56 4.41
CA SER A 50 -6.29 -9.10 3.89
C SER A 50 -6.64 -7.67 4.29
N ARG A 51 -5.89 -7.07 5.21
CA ARG A 51 -6.10 -5.68 5.60
C ARG A 51 -5.32 -4.69 4.74
N ILE A 52 -4.43 -5.17 3.89
CA ILE A 52 -3.57 -4.31 3.07
C ILE A 52 -4.06 -4.30 1.64
N TYR A 53 -4.30 -3.10 1.11
CA TYR A 53 -4.74 -2.87 -0.26
C TYR A 53 -3.87 -1.77 -0.85
N MET A 54 -3.05 -2.12 -1.84
CA MET A 54 -2.16 -1.11 -2.39
C MET A 54 -1.77 -1.42 -3.83
N LYS A 55 -1.38 -0.36 -4.55
CA LYS A 55 -0.86 -0.47 -5.90
C LYS A 55 0.63 -0.20 -5.86
N SER A 56 1.39 -1.08 -6.48
CA SER A 56 2.82 -0.87 -6.66
C SER A 56 3.10 -0.35 -8.05
N GLY A 57 4.22 0.33 -8.21
CA GLY A 57 4.67 0.77 -9.51
C GLY A 57 6.17 0.97 -9.51
N SER A 58 6.79 0.79 -10.67
CA SER A 58 8.20 1.07 -10.83
C SER A 58 8.47 1.58 -12.24
N MET A 59 9.32 2.58 -12.32
CA MET A 59 9.83 3.14 -13.55
C MET A 59 11.30 3.47 -13.31
N ASN A 60 11.99 3.88 -14.33
CA ASN A 60 13.43 4.20 -14.25
C ASN A 60 13.79 4.94 -12.96
N GLY A 61 14.39 4.25 -12.01
CA GLY A 61 14.84 4.83 -10.76
C GLY A 61 13.74 5.25 -9.79
N VAL A 62 12.48 4.94 -10.09
CA VAL A 62 11.35 5.31 -9.23
C VAL A 62 10.60 4.05 -8.82
N ARG A 63 10.27 3.97 -7.53
CA ARG A 63 9.44 2.90 -6.98
C ARG A 63 8.35 3.54 -6.12
N CYS A 64 7.14 3.03 -6.24
CA CYS A 64 6.05 3.56 -5.41
C CYS A 64 5.13 2.45 -4.90
N TYR A 65 4.58 2.70 -3.72
CA TYR A 65 3.49 1.92 -3.14
C TYR A 65 2.52 2.91 -2.54
N SER A 66 1.25 2.79 -2.90
CA SER A 66 0.22 3.68 -2.38
C SER A 66 -1.05 2.88 -2.12
N GLY A 67 -1.69 3.12 -0.99
CA GLY A 67 -2.90 2.38 -0.68
C GLY A 67 -3.38 2.56 0.75
N TYR A 68 -4.00 1.50 1.26
CA TYR A 68 -4.70 1.52 2.53
C TYR A 68 -4.32 0.33 3.40
N ILE A 69 -4.28 0.56 4.70
CA ILE A 69 -4.18 -0.50 5.70
C ILE A 69 -5.42 -0.40 6.57
N LEU A 70 -6.28 -1.41 6.50
CA LEU A 70 -7.50 -1.43 7.30
C LEU A 70 -7.17 -1.77 8.74
N PRO A 71 -7.91 -1.19 9.71
CA PRO A 71 -7.64 -1.42 11.13
C PRO A 71 -8.13 -2.79 11.60
N GLN A 72 -7.48 -3.29 12.64
CA GLN A 72 -7.88 -4.56 13.26
C GLN A 72 -9.22 -4.44 13.99
N ASP A 73 -9.54 -3.24 14.47
CA ASP A 73 -10.77 -3.00 15.23
C ASP A 73 -12.00 -2.79 14.36
N GLY A 74 -11.82 -2.74 13.03
CA GLY A 74 -12.93 -2.57 12.11
C GLY A 74 -13.50 -1.17 12.05
N LYS A 75 -12.88 -0.20 12.70
CA LYS A 75 -13.35 1.20 12.70
C LYS A 75 -12.78 1.95 11.50
N PRO A 76 -13.63 2.36 10.53
CA PRO A 76 -13.14 3.01 9.31
C PRO A 76 -12.25 4.24 9.55
N GLU A 77 -12.50 4.97 10.63
CA GLU A 77 -11.70 6.15 10.97
C GLU A 77 -10.25 5.82 11.33
N HIS A 78 -9.95 4.55 11.62
CA HIS A 78 -8.59 4.11 11.93
C HIS A 78 -7.85 3.55 10.72
N THR A 79 -8.42 3.68 9.53
CA THR A 79 -7.76 3.26 8.30
C THR A 79 -6.54 4.12 8.04
N ILE A 80 -5.41 3.48 7.76
CA ILE A 80 -4.18 4.20 7.40
C ILE A 80 -4.14 4.36 5.89
N VAL A 81 -3.93 5.58 5.43
CA VAL A 81 -3.70 5.89 4.03
C VAL A 81 -2.22 6.22 3.87
N PHE A 82 -1.55 5.58 2.92
CA PHE A 82 -0.11 5.79 2.78
C PHE A 82 0.31 5.91 1.32
N SER A 83 1.46 6.56 1.14
CA SER A 83 2.11 6.64 -0.15
C SER A 83 3.62 6.72 0.06
N PHE A 84 4.34 5.77 -0.53
CA PHE A 84 5.80 5.74 -0.50
C PHE A 84 6.31 5.94 -1.91
N LEU A 85 7.10 6.98 -2.08
CA LEU A 85 7.75 7.28 -3.35
C LEU A 85 9.26 7.33 -3.12
N THR A 86 10.00 6.51 -3.84
CA THR A 86 11.46 6.56 -3.83
C THR A 86 11.94 6.74 -5.25
N ASN A 87 12.94 7.60 -5.43
CA ASN A 87 13.49 7.85 -6.75
C ASN A 87 15.01 7.98 -6.67
N ASN A 88 15.65 8.08 -7.85
CA ASN A 88 17.10 8.16 -7.97
C ASN A 88 17.82 6.99 -7.32
N LEU A 89 17.25 5.79 -7.50
CA LEU A 89 17.84 4.58 -6.93
C LEU A 89 19.06 4.18 -7.74
N VAL A 90 20.22 4.20 -7.09
CA VAL A 90 21.46 3.71 -7.67
C VAL A 90 21.53 2.20 -7.55
N ALA A 91 20.96 1.66 -6.48
CA ALA A 91 20.91 0.22 -6.25
C ALA A 91 19.74 -0.39 -7.02
N ASP A 92 19.77 -1.70 -7.19
CA ASP A 92 18.67 -2.44 -7.80
C ASP A 92 17.39 -2.21 -7.01
N SER A 93 16.27 -2.05 -7.71
CA SER A 93 15.00 -1.71 -7.09
C SER A 93 14.54 -2.74 -6.05
N TRP A 94 14.93 -4.02 -6.20
CA TRP A 94 14.56 -5.05 -5.23
C TRP A 94 15.17 -4.80 -3.84
N MET A 95 16.28 -4.05 -3.77
CA MET A 95 16.93 -3.75 -2.50
C MET A 95 16.14 -2.77 -1.65
N VAL A 96 15.21 -2.03 -2.24
CA VAL A 96 14.38 -1.07 -1.53
C VAL A 96 13.18 -1.74 -0.89
N ASN A 97 12.68 -2.82 -1.50
CA ASN A 97 11.48 -3.52 -1.05
C ASN A 97 11.52 -3.95 0.43
N PRO A 98 12.61 -4.54 0.93
CA PRO A 98 12.63 -4.96 2.34
C PRO A 98 12.38 -3.83 3.32
N SER A 99 12.89 -2.63 3.04
CA SER A 99 12.68 -1.49 3.92
C SER A 99 11.23 -1.02 3.90
N ILE A 100 10.64 -0.94 2.71
CA ILE A 100 9.23 -0.55 2.56
C ILE A 100 8.33 -1.60 3.20
N ASP A 101 8.62 -2.87 2.96
CA ASP A 101 7.85 -3.97 3.54
C ASP A 101 7.88 -3.93 5.07
N SER A 102 9.04 -3.61 5.66
CA SER A 102 9.17 -3.48 7.10
C SER A 102 8.32 -2.34 7.65
N ILE A 103 8.28 -1.20 6.94
CA ILE A 103 7.47 -0.06 7.35
C ILE A 103 5.99 -0.41 7.29
N ILE A 104 5.56 -1.03 6.20
CA ILE A 104 4.16 -1.42 6.03
C ILE A 104 3.76 -2.42 7.11
N LYS A 105 4.63 -3.39 7.39
CA LYS A 105 4.36 -4.39 8.43
C LYS A 105 4.22 -3.73 9.80
N ALA A 106 5.09 -2.78 10.11
CA ALA A 106 5.02 -2.07 11.39
C ALA A 106 3.72 -1.30 11.52
N LEU A 107 3.32 -0.57 10.47
CA LEU A 107 2.07 0.19 10.47
C LEU A 107 0.87 -0.73 10.63
N ALA A 108 0.84 -1.85 9.92
CA ALA A 108 -0.27 -2.78 9.99
C ALA A 108 -0.35 -3.48 11.35
N SER A 109 0.80 -3.75 11.97
CA SER A 109 0.83 -4.43 13.28
C SER A 109 0.36 -3.54 14.41
N GLU A 110 0.60 -2.23 14.30
CA GLU A 110 0.21 -1.27 15.34
C GLU A 110 -1.22 -0.77 15.18
N ASN A 111 -1.82 -1.00 14.04
CA ASN A 111 -3.16 -0.51 13.74
C ASN A 111 -4.19 -1.59 14.12
#